data_675a7c02f9caa95d4353d1839b01504f
#
_entry.id   675a7c02f9caa95d4353d1839b01504f
#
_cell.length_a   1.000
_cell.length_b   1.000
_cell.length_c   1.000
_cell.angle_alpha   90.00
_cell.angle_beta   90.00
_cell.angle_gamma   90.00
#
_symmetry.space_group_name_H-M   'P 1'
#
loop_
_entity.id
_entity.type
_entity.pdbx_description
1 polymer ?
#
loop_
_entity_poly.entity_id
_entity_poly.type
_entity_poly.pdbx_seq_one_letter_code
_entity_poly.pdbx_strand_id
1 'polypeptide(L)'
;MMMWMKEKMAEATLIREETQGMTAAFSPVVVLSICHLVGGLLAALRGFLLLRQDSSLVVERLVAHLSLGLVTSSILNAITHILFGLASLQLLSFLKGKVDKLNVKGSLFLPRKEWTKPVLITLIFHYLIDFLAGLPLGIGIGHLIAGLVLHSLMILSPGAMAELALYHPSQLLQTGFILLVLGSLIYFFIHYRFSQTVFVLYDQLAEDRYHQPRAVFQESQLLMKGAYWKAFCLDLAFFVWFISECLTLNLLSFYVRPYYQISRAIFYQDLKERLSASE
;
A
#
# COMPACT_ATOMS: atom_id res chain seq x y z
N MET A 1 -2.96 -12.71 22.21
CA MET A 1 -2.78 -11.95 20.96
C MET A 1 -3.14 -10.48 21.12
N MET A 2 -4.33 -10.12 21.60
CA MET A 2 -4.75 -8.72 21.78
C MET A 2 -3.88 -7.94 22.80
N MET A 3 -3.43 -8.59 23.87
CA MET A 3 -2.53 -8.01 24.86
C MET A 3 -1.13 -7.71 24.28
N TRP A 4 -0.54 -8.66 23.54
CA TRP A 4 0.72 -8.47 22.81
C TRP A 4 0.64 -7.28 21.83
N MET A 5 -0.45 -7.19 21.09
CA MET A 5 -0.66 -6.09 20.13
C MET A 5 -0.74 -4.72 20.83
N LYS A 6 -1.46 -4.63 21.97
CA LYS A 6 -1.53 -3.39 22.77
C LYS A 6 -0.17 -2.97 23.29
N GLU A 7 0.63 -3.93 23.77
CA GLU A 7 1.99 -3.70 24.24
C GLU A 7 2.88 -3.13 23.11
N LYS A 8 2.87 -3.76 21.93
CA LYS A 8 3.67 -3.29 20.78
C LYS A 8 3.21 -1.94 20.24
N MET A 9 1.92 -1.66 20.27
CA MET A 9 1.42 -0.33 19.92
C MET A 9 1.81 0.73 20.96
N ALA A 10 1.82 0.41 22.25
CA ALA A 10 2.29 1.31 23.30
C ALA A 10 3.79 1.61 23.13
N GLU A 11 4.61 0.58 22.90
CA GLU A 11 6.04 0.73 22.60
C GLU A 11 6.27 1.61 21.37
N ALA A 12 5.53 1.39 20.29
CA ALA A 12 5.61 2.20 19.08
C ALA A 12 5.21 3.68 19.34
N THR A 13 4.25 3.93 20.24
CA THR A 13 3.86 5.29 20.62
C THR A 13 5.00 6.01 21.34
N LEU A 14 5.62 5.36 22.30
CA LEU A 14 6.77 5.92 23.04
C LEU A 14 7.94 6.25 22.10
N ILE A 15 8.33 5.30 21.25
CA ILE A 15 9.40 5.52 20.26
C ILE A 15 9.06 6.70 19.36
N ARG A 16 7.81 6.83 18.92
CA ARG A 16 7.37 7.91 18.06
C ARG A 16 7.45 9.27 18.75
N GLU A 17 7.03 9.35 20.02
CA GLU A 17 7.06 10.61 20.81
C GLU A 17 8.48 11.07 21.09
N GLU A 18 9.38 10.14 21.35
CA GLU A 18 10.79 10.42 21.61
C GLU A 18 11.58 10.74 20.33
N THR A 19 11.11 10.31 19.16
CA THR A 19 11.87 10.43 17.92
C THR A 19 11.64 11.76 17.20
N GLN A 20 12.61 12.64 17.26
CA GLN A 20 12.62 13.89 16.49
C GLN A 20 12.79 13.62 15.00
N GLY A 21 12.01 14.32 14.16
CA GLY A 21 12.12 14.25 12.69
C GLY A 21 11.36 13.10 12.04
N MET A 22 10.63 12.27 12.81
CA MET A 22 9.86 11.14 12.27
C MET A 22 8.86 11.58 11.19
N THR A 23 8.05 12.59 11.49
CA THR A 23 7.10 13.15 10.54
C THR A 23 7.77 13.72 9.29
N ALA A 24 8.94 14.36 9.45
CA ALA A 24 9.71 14.87 8.33
C ALA A 24 10.23 13.75 7.42
N ALA A 25 10.71 12.65 7.98
CA ALA A 25 11.21 11.50 7.22
C ALA A 25 10.13 10.88 6.30
N PHE A 26 8.88 10.85 6.74
CA PHE A 26 7.75 10.32 5.97
C PHE A 26 7.01 11.38 5.13
N SER A 27 7.34 12.66 5.27
CA SER A 27 6.65 13.74 4.55
C SER A 27 6.63 13.58 3.02
N PRO A 28 7.69 13.13 2.30
CA PRO A 28 7.62 12.95 0.85
C PRO A 28 6.57 11.93 0.43
N VAL A 29 6.44 10.84 1.19
CA VAL A 29 5.44 9.78 0.96
C VAL A 29 4.03 10.35 1.13
N VAL A 30 3.80 11.09 2.22
CA VAL A 30 2.48 11.65 2.55
C VAL A 30 2.08 12.73 1.53
N VAL A 31 2.98 13.65 1.18
CA VAL A 31 2.70 14.67 0.17
C VAL A 31 2.32 14.04 -1.17
N LEU A 32 3.07 13.02 -1.62
CA LEU A 32 2.75 12.34 -2.87
C LEU A 32 1.40 11.61 -2.80
N SER A 33 1.08 10.98 -1.66
CA SER A 33 -0.22 10.33 -1.43
C SER A 33 -1.38 11.32 -1.45
N ILE A 34 -1.21 12.52 -0.88
CA ILE A 34 -2.21 13.61 -0.96
C ILE A 34 -2.39 14.08 -2.41
N CYS A 35 -1.29 14.33 -3.12
CA CYS A 35 -1.35 14.72 -4.54
C CYS A 35 -2.06 13.66 -5.38
N HIS A 36 -1.80 12.37 -5.13
CA HIS A 36 -2.47 11.27 -5.81
C HIS A 36 -3.97 11.24 -5.53
N LEU A 37 -4.38 11.37 -4.26
CA LEU A 37 -5.79 11.40 -3.89
C LEU A 37 -6.53 12.59 -4.52
N VAL A 38 -5.97 13.79 -4.42
CA VAL A 38 -6.55 15.00 -5.01
C VAL A 38 -6.64 14.87 -6.53
N GLY A 39 -5.60 14.38 -7.18
CA GLY A 39 -5.60 14.10 -8.63
C GLY A 39 -6.68 13.11 -9.02
N GLY A 40 -6.87 12.04 -8.26
CA GLY A 40 -7.94 11.06 -8.45
C GLY A 40 -9.34 11.65 -8.32
N LEU A 41 -9.57 12.49 -7.31
CA LEU A 41 -10.84 13.19 -7.11
C LEU A 41 -11.14 14.16 -8.26
N LEU A 42 -10.14 14.93 -8.72
CA LEU A 42 -10.30 15.82 -9.87
C LEU A 42 -10.58 15.07 -11.16
N ALA A 43 -9.92 13.93 -11.38
CA ALA A 43 -10.18 13.06 -12.51
C ALA A 43 -11.60 12.48 -12.47
N ALA A 44 -12.06 12.02 -11.30
CA ALA A 44 -13.42 11.52 -11.10
C ALA A 44 -14.49 12.62 -11.35
N LEU A 45 -14.25 13.83 -10.82
CA LEU A 45 -15.14 14.99 -11.05
C LEU A 45 -15.21 15.35 -12.53
N ARG A 46 -14.05 15.37 -13.21
CA ARG A 46 -14.00 15.61 -14.67
C ARG A 46 -14.76 14.52 -15.44
N GLY A 47 -14.57 13.25 -15.09
CA GLY A 47 -15.32 12.13 -15.67
C GLY A 47 -16.82 12.31 -15.50
N PHE A 48 -17.28 12.69 -14.30
CA PHE A 48 -18.69 12.97 -14.04
C PHE A 48 -19.25 14.14 -14.87
N LEU A 49 -18.50 15.22 -15.01
CA LEU A 49 -18.89 16.36 -15.83
C LEU A 49 -18.97 16.01 -17.33
N LEU A 50 -18.08 15.16 -17.83
CA LEU A 50 -18.11 14.69 -19.21
C LEU A 50 -19.32 13.81 -19.51
N LEU A 51 -19.76 12.98 -18.55
CA LEU A 51 -20.99 12.16 -18.66
C LEU A 51 -22.25 13.01 -18.86
N ARG A 52 -22.19 14.29 -18.49
CA ARG A 52 -23.33 15.22 -18.58
C ARG A 52 -23.42 15.95 -19.92
N GLN A 53 -22.38 15.94 -20.76
CA GLN A 53 -22.27 16.80 -21.92
C GLN A 53 -22.72 16.20 -23.26
N ASP A 54 -22.54 14.88 -23.50
CA ASP A 54 -22.95 14.28 -24.77
C ASP A 54 -22.91 12.75 -24.74
N SER A 55 -24.00 12.09 -25.14
CA SER A 55 -24.13 10.63 -24.98
C SER A 55 -23.37 9.78 -26.02
N SER A 56 -23.09 10.30 -27.20
CA SER A 56 -22.58 9.49 -28.31
C SER A 56 -21.07 9.18 -28.29
N LEU A 57 -20.25 9.96 -27.59
CA LEU A 57 -18.80 9.76 -27.48
C LEU A 57 -18.34 9.50 -26.04
N VAL A 58 -19.28 9.34 -25.12
CA VAL A 58 -19.01 9.23 -23.67
C VAL A 58 -18.19 7.98 -23.35
N VAL A 59 -18.52 6.85 -23.97
CA VAL A 59 -17.87 5.56 -23.66
C VAL A 59 -16.41 5.56 -24.08
N GLU A 60 -16.07 6.03 -25.28
CA GLU A 60 -14.68 6.07 -25.75
C GLU A 60 -13.82 7.04 -24.92
N ARG A 61 -14.35 8.23 -24.61
CA ARG A 61 -13.66 9.21 -23.76
C ARG A 61 -13.52 8.70 -22.34
N LEU A 62 -14.53 8.04 -21.78
CA LEU A 62 -14.47 7.45 -20.46
C LEU A 62 -13.39 6.35 -20.38
N VAL A 63 -13.35 5.44 -21.37
CA VAL A 63 -12.33 4.38 -21.45
C VAL A 63 -10.94 4.97 -21.59
N ALA A 64 -10.76 5.99 -22.43
CA ALA A 64 -9.46 6.67 -22.57
C ALA A 64 -9.03 7.37 -21.28
N HIS A 65 -9.94 8.03 -20.57
CA HIS A 65 -9.64 8.67 -19.27
C HIS A 65 -9.36 7.66 -18.18
N LEU A 66 -10.11 6.55 -18.10
CA LEU A 66 -9.87 5.50 -17.13
C LEU A 66 -8.54 4.80 -17.38
N SER A 67 -8.18 4.50 -18.62
CA SER A 67 -6.91 3.87 -18.95
C SER A 67 -5.71 4.77 -18.62
N LEU A 68 -5.78 6.05 -18.98
CA LEU A 68 -4.74 7.02 -18.62
C LEU A 68 -4.64 7.20 -17.10
N GLY A 69 -5.78 7.26 -16.41
CA GLY A 69 -5.84 7.34 -14.95
C GLY A 69 -5.22 6.13 -14.27
N LEU A 70 -5.47 4.92 -14.76
CA LEU A 70 -4.87 3.68 -14.24
C LEU A 70 -3.35 3.67 -14.42
N VAL A 71 -2.83 4.05 -15.58
CA VAL A 71 -1.38 4.11 -15.83
C VAL A 71 -0.72 5.14 -14.91
N THR A 72 -1.28 6.35 -14.85
CA THR A 72 -0.73 7.42 -13.99
C THR A 72 -0.77 7.02 -12.53
N SER A 73 -1.88 6.42 -12.06
CA SER A 73 -2.04 5.93 -10.70
C SER A 73 -1.00 4.84 -10.38
N SER A 74 -0.76 3.90 -11.30
CA SER A 74 0.22 2.82 -11.10
C SER A 74 1.65 3.35 -10.98
N ILE A 75 2.03 4.35 -11.77
CA ILE A 75 3.35 4.99 -11.68
C ILE A 75 3.49 5.73 -10.35
N LEU A 76 2.50 6.52 -9.95
CA LEU A 76 2.52 7.24 -8.67
C LEU A 76 2.57 6.28 -7.48
N ASN A 77 1.84 5.18 -7.54
CA ASN A 77 1.89 4.14 -6.52
C ASN A 77 3.27 3.47 -6.44
N ALA A 78 3.93 3.21 -7.58
CA ALA A 78 5.29 2.68 -7.60
C ALA A 78 6.28 3.64 -6.94
N ILE A 79 6.21 4.93 -7.26
CA ILE A 79 7.07 5.97 -6.66
C ILE A 79 6.81 6.05 -5.16
N THR A 80 5.53 6.07 -4.73
CA THR A 80 5.13 6.10 -3.32
C THR A 80 5.67 4.88 -2.57
N HIS A 81 5.58 3.69 -3.17
CA HIS A 81 6.11 2.44 -2.60
C HIS A 81 7.62 2.51 -2.39
N ILE A 82 8.36 3.01 -3.37
CA ILE A 82 9.82 3.18 -3.28
C ILE A 82 10.18 4.18 -2.17
N LEU A 83 9.52 5.34 -2.13
CA LEU A 83 9.76 6.36 -1.09
C LEU A 83 9.43 5.81 0.31
N PHE A 84 8.36 5.06 0.43
CA PHE A 84 7.98 4.42 1.69
C PHE A 84 9.01 3.38 2.13
N GLY A 85 9.53 2.59 1.19
CA GLY A 85 10.63 1.66 1.44
C GLY A 85 11.90 2.38 1.91
N LEU A 86 12.29 3.47 1.26
CA LEU A 86 13.45 4.28 1.65
C LEU A 86 13.28 4.88 3.06
N ALA A 87 12.12 5.44 3.37
CA ALA A 87 11.81 5.97 4.70
C ALA A 87 11.88 4.86 5.77
N SER A 88 11.43 3.65 5.44
CA SER A 88 11.49 2.48 6.33
C SER A 88 12.92 2.01 6.59
N LEU A 89 13.79 2.06 5.57
CA LEU A 89 15.21 1.75 5.73
C LEU A 89 15.91 2.77 6.65
N GLN A 90 15.59 4.05 6.53
CA GLN A 90 16.11 5.09 7.43
C GLN A 90 15.60 4.88 8.85
N LEU A 91 14.31 4.57 9.02
CA LEU A 91 13.72 4.26 10.32
C LEU A 91 14.44 3.10 10.99
N LEU A 92 14.69 2.00 10.27
CA LEU A 92 15.39 0.85 10.84
C LEU A 92 16.86 1.18 11.18
N SER A 93 17.51 2.03 10.38
CA SER A 93 18.85 2.55 10.69
C SER A 93 18.86 3.36 11.97
N PHE A 94 17.83 4.16 12.23
CA PHE A 94 17.64 4.90 13.47
C PHE A 94 17.40 3.96 14.67
N LEU A 95 16.46 3.02 14.54
CA LEU A 95 16.15 2.06 15.63
C LEU A 95 17.35 1.19 16.01
N LYS A 96 18.29 0.98 15.09
CA LYS A 96 19.56 0.27 15.35
C LYS A 96 20.70 1.18 15.81
N GLY A 97 20.41 2.45 16.11
CA GLY A 97 21.41 3.41 16.62
C GLY A 97 22.49 3.80 15.61
N LYS A 98 22.28 3.57 14.31
CA LYS A 98 23.25 3.94 13.25
C LYS A 98 23.07 5.39 12.76
N VAL A 99 21.94 6.01 13.08
CA VAL A 99 21.60 7.39 12.74
C VAL A 99 20.93 8.03 13.93
N ASP A 100 21.41 9.22 14.32
CA ASP A 100 20.91 9.92 15.52
C ASP A 100 19.59 10.64 15.29
N LYS A 101 19.27 11.02 14.07
CA LYS A 101 18.06 11.80 13.72
C LYS A 101 17.48 11.38 12.38
N LEU A 102 16.15 11.34 12.34
CA LEU A 102 15.42 11.16 11.10
C LEU A 102 15.23 12.51 10.39
N ASN A 103 15.38 12.51 9.06
CA ASN A 103 15.20 13.71 8.24
C ASN A 103 14.79 13.36 6.81
N VAL A 104 14.25 14.34 6.07
CA VAL A 104 13.80 14.19 4.68
C VAL A 104 14.95 13.73 3.77
N LYS A 105 16.14 14.30 3.94
CA LYS A 105 17.29 13.97 3.10
C LYS A 105 17.69 12.49 3.27
N GLY A 106 17.72 11.98 4.49
CA GLY A 106 18.04 10.58 4.75
C GLY A 106 16.96 9.60 4.24
N SER A 107 15.70 10.05 4.14
CA SER A 107 14.61 9.24 3.57
C SER A 107 14.63 9.21 2.04
N LEU A 108 15.25 10.18 1.40
CA LEU A 108 15.37 10.24 -0.07
C LEU A 108 16.70 9.66 -0.58
N PHE A 109 17.74 9.73 0.24
CA PHE A 109 19.10 9.31 -0.16
C PHE A 109 19.61 8.22 0.78
N LEU A 110 20.06 7.14 0.19
CA LEU A 110 20.66 6.02 0.93
C LEU A 110 22.00 6.41 1.55
N PRO A 111 22.32 5.86 2.74
CA PRO A 111 23.57 6.17 3.43
C PRO A 111 24.81 5.76 2.64
N ARG A 112 24.73 4.72 1.82
CA ARG A 112 25.80 4.23 0.96
C ARG A 112 25.33 4.18 -0.50
N LYS A 113 26.10 4.76 -1.42
CA LYS A 113 25.81 4.75 -2.87
C LYS A 113 25.67 3.32 -3.43
N GLU A 114 26.44 2.39 -2.90
CA GLU A 114 26.44 0.97 -3.30
C GLU A 114 25.07 0.29 -3.05
N TRP A 115 24.33 0.78 -2.07
CA TRP A 115 22.98 0.25 -1.74
C TRP A 115 21.91 0.65 -2.73
N THR A 116 22.16 1.70 -3.55
CA THR A 116 21.13 2.26 -4.44
C THR A 116 20.57 1.21 -5.40
N LYS A 117 21.44 0.48 -6.10
CA LYS A 117 21.01 -0.54 -7.05
C LYS A 117 20.30 -1.72 -6.39
N PRO A 118 20.84 -2.37 -5.33
CA PRO A 118 20.14 -3.42 -4.58
C PRO A 118 18.77 -2.99 -4.07
N VAL A 119 18.68 -1.81 -3.46
CA VAL A 119 17.44 -1.30 -2.88
C VAL A 119 16.40 -1.05 -3.96
N LEU A 120 16.74 -0.30 -5.02
CA LEU A 120 15.78 -0.01 -6.09
C LEU A 120 15.28 -1.28 -6.76
N ILE A 121 16.16 -2.21 -7.10
CA ILE A 121 15.76 -3.47 -7.73
C ILE A 121 14.82 -4.25 -6.81
N THR A 122 15.16 -4.40 -5.53
CA THR A 122 14.34 -5.18 -4.59
C THR A 122 12.98 -4.51 -4.35
N LEU A 123 12.93 -3.18 -4.20
CA LEU A 123 11.67 -2.46 -4.00
C LEU A 123 10.79 -2.48 -5.25
N ILE A 124 11.36 -2.40 -6.45
CA ILE A 124 10.61 -2.53 -7.71
C ILE A 124 10.02 -3.93 -7.83
N PHE A 125 10.80 -4.98 -7.57
CA PHE A 125 10.28 -6.34 -7.57
C PHE A 125 9.20 -6.55 -6.51
N HIS A 126 9.37 -6.01 -5.30
CA HIS A 126 8.37 -6.07 -4.24
C HIS A 126 7.06 -5.40 -4.68
N TYR A 127 7.16 -4.17 -5.21
CA TYR A 127 5.99 -3.47 -5.77
C TYR A 127 5.32 -4.29 -6.87
N LEU A 128 6.08 -4.87 -7.79
CA LEU A 128 5.53 -5.65 -8.90
C LEU A 128 4.78 -6.91 -8.41
N ILE A 129 5.32 -7.59 -7.40
CA ILE A 129 4.66 -8.75 -6.77
C ILE A 129 3.35 -8.33 -6.12
N ASP A 130 3.35 -7.26 -5.30
CA ASP A 130 2.15 -6.75 -4.64
C ASP A 130 1.12 -6.23 -5.67
N PHE A 131 1.57 -5.56 -6.71
CA PHE A 131 0.71 -5.08 -7.80
C PHE A 131 0.03 -6.22 -8.53
N LEU A 132 0.79 -7.23 -8.97
CA LEU A 132 0.24 -8.40 -9.67
C LEU A 132 -0.72 -9.20 -8.78
N ALA A 133 -0.39 -9.36 -7.50
CA ALA A 133 -1.25 -10.02 -6.52
C ALA A 133 -2.55 -9.25 -6.28
N GLY A 134 -2.50 -7.92 -6.32
CA GLY A 134 -3.64 -7.03 -6.13
C GLY A 134 -4.52 -6.84 -7.37
N LEU A 135 -4.07 -7.23 -8.57
CA LEU A 135 -4.84 -7.04 -9.81
C LEU A 135 -6.24 -7.68 -9.76
N PRO A 136 -6.43 -8.95 -9.34
CA PRO A 136 -7.77 -9.55 -9.29
C PRO A 136 -8.69 -8.81 -8.32
N LEU A 137 -8.15 -8.36 -7.17
CA LEU A 137 -8.87 -7.57 -6.18
C LEU A 137 -9.30 -6.22 -6.76
N GLY A 138 -8.38 -5.50 -7.41
CA GLY A 138 -8.65 -4.21 -8.05
C GLY A 138 -9.69 -4.31 -9.17
N ILE A 139 -9.60 -5.34 -10.02
CA ILE A 139 -10.57 -5.63 -11.06
C ILE A 139 -11.94 -5.93 -10.44
N GLY A 140 -11.99 -6.73 -9.36
CA GLY A 140 -13.20 -7.04 -8.63
C GLY A 140 -13.90 -5.79 -8.11
N ILE A 141 -13.16 -4.89 -7.45
CA ILE A 141 -13.67 -3.61 -6.95
C ILE A 141 -14.20 -2.76 -8.12
N GLY A 142 -13.47 -2.68 -9.23
CA GLY A 142 -13.89 -1.94 -10.42
C GLY A 142 -15.22 -2.46 -10.99
N HIS A 143 -15.40 -3.78 -11.08
CA HIS A 143 -16.66 -4.39 -11.53
C HIS A 143 -17.81 -4.10 -10.57
N LEU A 144 -17.58 -4.14 -9.24
CA LEU A 144 -18.61 -3.79 -8.26
C LEU A 144 -19.06 -2.34 -8.41
N ILE A 145 -18.09 -1.40 -8.49
CA ILE A 145 -18.41 0.02 -8.68
C ILE A 145 -19.16 0.24 -9.98
N ALA A 146 -18.69 -0.32 -11.10
CA ALA A 146 -19.34 -0.21 -12.39
C ALA A 146 -20.77 -0.78 -12.37
N GLY A 147 -20.95 -1.97 -11.78
CA GLY A 147 -22.25 -2.60 -11.61
C GLY A 147 -23.23 -1.76 -10.78
N LEU A 148 -22.77 -1.18 -9.66
CA LEU A 148 -23.58 -0.29 -8.82
C LEU A 148 -23.96 1.01 -9.54
N VAL A 149 -23.01 1.63 -10.24
CA VAL A 149 -23.26 2.87 -11.01
C VAL A 149 -24.27 2.61 -12.11
N LEU A 150 -24.08 1.56 -12.92
CA LEU A 150 -25.02 1.21 -13.98
C LEU A 150 -26.41 0.88 -13.44
N HIS A 151 -26.49 0.13 -12.35
CA HIS A 151 -27.76 -0.18 -11.69
C HIS A 151 -28.48 1.10 -11.23
N SER A 152 -27.74 2.03 -10.63
CA SER A 152 -28.30 3.32 -10.18
C SER A 152 -28.77 4.19 -11.35
N LEU A 153 -28.02 4.22 -12.46
CA LEU A 153 -28.40 4.96 -13.67
C LEU A 153 -29.68 4.39 -14.30
N MET A 154 -29.84 3.07 -14.32
CA MET A 154 -31.06 2.43 -14.81
C MET A 154 -32.30 2.82 -14.00
N ILE A 155 -32.16 3.01 -12.67
CA ILE A 155 -33.24 3.45 -11.80
C ILE A 155 -33.58 4.93 -12.05
N LEU A 156 -32.57 5.79 -12.19
CA LEU A 156 -32.72 7.23 -12.29
C LEU A 156 -33.12 7.71 -13.69
N SER A 157 -32.82 6.94 -14.73
CA SER A 157 -33.07 7.31 -16.13
C SER A 157 -33.68 6.14 -16.93
N PRO A 158 -34.99 5.89 -16.78
CA PRO A 158 -35.66 4.79 -17.49
C PRO A 158 -35.53 4.84 -19.03
N GLY A 159 -35.36 6.03 -19.62
CA GLY A 159 -35.14 6.21 -21.05
C GLY A 159 -33.80 5.68 -21.56
N ALA A 160 -32.79 5.58 -20.71
CA ALA A 160 -31.48 5.01 -21.05
C ALA A 160 -31.42 3.48 -20.88
N MET A 161 -32.52 2.86 -20.44
CA MET A 161 -32.57 1.40 -20.15
C MET A 161 -32.18 0.52 -21.33
N ALA A 162 -32.60 0.87 -22.55
CA ALA A 162 -32.34 0.04 -23.73
C ALA A 162 -30.84 -0.04 -24.09
N GLU A 163 -30.11 1.05 -23.94
CA GLU A 163 -28.67 1.11 -24.19
C GLU A 163 -27.86 0.50 -23.05
N LEU A 164 -28.28 0.76 -21.80
CA LEU A 164 -27.59 0.26 -20.62
C LEU A 164 -27.86 -1.23 -20.33
N ALA A 165 -28.96 -1.78 -20.81
CA ALA A 165 -29.32 -3.21 -20.67
C ALA A 165 -28.29 -4.15 -21.31
N LEU A 166 -27.51 -3.69 -22.30
CA LEU A 166 -26.42 -4.45 -22.92
C LEU A 166 -25.28 -4.79 -21.94
N TYR A 167 -25.12 -4.04 -20.86
CA TYR A 167 -23.99 -4.20 -19.93
C TYR A 167 -24.27 -5.13 -18.75
N HIS A 168 -25.47 -5.69 -18.62
CA HIS A 168 -25.85 -6.66 -17.59
C HIS A 168 -25.29 -6.33 -16.18
N PRO A 169 -25.78 -5.29 -15.47
CA PRO A 169 -25.22 -4.86 -14.18
C PRO A 169 -25.13 -5.98 -13.14
N SER A 170 -26.09 -6.93 -13.16
CA SER A 170 -26.07 -8.09 -12.27
C SER A 170 -24.89 -9.02 -12.49
N GLN A 171 -24.46 -9.22 -13.75
CA GLN A 171 -23.27 -10.01 -14.07
C GLN A 171 -21.98 -9.30 -13.62
N LEU A 172 -21.91 -7.97 -13.77
CA LEU A 172 -20.77 -7.19 -13.25
C LEU A 172 -20.68 -7.30 -11.74
N LEU A 173 -21.79 -7.19 -11.02
CA LEU A 173 -21.83 -7.35 -9.58
C LEU A 173 -21.41 -8.76 -9.15
N GLN A 174 -21.92 -9.78 -9.80
CA GLN A 174 -21.56 -11.17 -9.49
C GLN A 174 -20.08 -11.46 -9.76
N THR A 175 -19.57 -11.09 -10.94
CA THR A 175 -18.16 -11.25 -11.30
C THR A 175 -17.26 -10.44 -10.38
N GLY A 176 -17.65 -9.20 -10.07
CA GLY A 176 -16.96 -8.33 -9.13
C GLY A 176 -16.84 -8.94 -7.75
N PHE A 177 -17.92 -9.53 -7.22
CA PHE A 177 -17.91 -10.18 -5.91
C PHE A 177 -16.99 -11.42 -5.90
N ILE A 178 -17.06 -12.26 -6.92
CA ILE A 178 -16.18 -13.45 -7.03
C ILE A 178 -14.69 -13.01 -7.06
N LEU A 179 -14.37 -12.03 -7.92
CA LEU A 179 -12.99 -11.52 -8.04
C LEU A 179 -12.53 -10.81 -6.75
N LEU A 180 -13.43 -10.12 -6.04
CA LEU A 180 -13.11 -9.50 -4.76
C LEU A 180 -12.73 -10.57 -3.73
N VAL A 181 -13.51 -11.64 -3.59
CA VAL A 181 -13.23 -12.70 -2.62
C VAL A 181 -11.95 -13.45 -2.96
N LEU A 182 -11.82 -13.94 -4.20
CA LEU A 182 -10.63 -14.67 -4.64
C LEU A 182 -9.39 -13.78 -4.64
N GLY A 183 -9.52 -12.55 -5.14
CA GLY A 183 -8.43 -11.58 -5.16
C GLY A 183 -7.96 -11.18 -3.77
N SER A 184 -8.88 -11.03 -2.80
CA SER A 184 -8.53 -10.76 -1.41
C SER A 184 -7.73 -11.91 -0.79
N LEU A 185 -8.11 -13.17 -1.06
CA LEU A 185 -7.37 -14.33 -0.58
C LEU A 185 -5.96 -14.39 -1.18
N ILE A 186 -5.83 -14.23 -2.51
CA ILE A 186 -4.54 -14.23 -3.19
C ILE A 186 -3.65 -13.11 -2.65
N TYR A 187 -4.20 -11.88 -2.58
CA TYR A 187 -3.49 -10.72 -2.07
C TYR A 187 -3.04 -10.91 -0.62
N PHE A 188 -3.92 -11.41 0.26
CA PHE A 188 -3.61 -11.71 1.65
C PHE A 188 -2.37 -12.59 1.78
N PHE A 189 -2.36 -13.76 1.12
CA PHE A 189 -1.25 -14.71 1.25
C PHE A 189 0.05 -14.14 0.67
N ILE A 190 0.01 -13.49 -0.48
CA ILE A 190 1.22 -12.95 -1.13
C ILE A 190 1.75 -11.75 -0.35
N HIS A 191 0.90 -10.79 0.00
CA HIS A 191 1.29 -9.58 0.72
C HIS A 191 1.94 -9.90 2.07
N TYR A 192 1.30 -10.74 2.89
CA TYR A 192 1.87 -11.08 4.20
C TYR A 192 3.13 -11.93 4.10
N ARG A 193 3.26 -12.75 3.08
CA ARG A 193 4.46 -13.54 2.84
C ARG A 193 5.71 -12.68 2.63
N PHE A 194 5.56 -11.56 1.97
CA PHE A 194 6.66 -10.65 1.61
C PHE A 194 6.66 -9.34 2.41
N SER A 195 5.83 -9.23 3.41
CA SER A 195 5.62 -8.00 4.17
C SER A 195 6.84 -7.50 4.93
N GLN A 196 7.84 -8.36 5.22
CA GLN A 196 9.07 -8.01 5.92
C GLN A 196 10.25 -7.75 4.98
N THR A 197 10.05 -7.79 3.67
CA THR A 197 11.11 -7.67 2.64
C THR A 197 11.99 -6.44 2.84
N VAL A 198 11.43 -5.29 3.19
CA VAL A 198 12.18 -4.03 3.36
C VAL A 198 13.13 -4.11 4.56
N PHE A 199 12.69 -4.70 5.66
CA PHE A 199 13.50 -4.85 6.88
C PHE A 199 14.60 -5.90 6.70
N VAL A 200 14.29 -7.01 6.05
CA VAL A 200 15.27 -8.04 5.68
C VAL A 200 16.33 -7.48 4.74
N LEU A 201 15.90 -6.70 3.73
CA LEU A 201 16.81 -6.02 2.81
C LEU A 201 17.82 -5.14 3.54
N TYR A 202 17.33 -4.34 4.52
CA TYR A 202 18.22 -3.53 5.35
C TYR A 202 19.27 -4.37 6.08
N ASP A 203 18.84 -5.48 6.70
CA ASP A 203 19.75 -6.33 7.47
C ASP A 203 20.80 -6.98 6.57
N GLN A 204 20.39 -7.54 5.42
CA GLN A 204 21.33 -8.11 4.46
C GLN A 204 22.35 -7.09 3.93
N LEU A 205 21.91 -5.84 3.68
CA LEU A 205 22.80 -4.78 3.25
C LEU A 205 23.73 -4.29 4.38
N ALA A 206 23.23 -4.22 5.61
CA ALA A 206 23.98 -3.74 6.76
C ALA A 206 25.04 -4.75 7.23
N GLU A 207 24.83 -6.03 6.95
CA GLU A 207 25.72 -7.15 7.28
C GLU A 207 26.55 -7.61 6.06
N ASP A 208 26.47 -6.87 4.95
CA ASP A 208 27.16 -7.16 3.66
C ASP A 208 26.85 -8.58 3.12
N ARG A 209 25.64 -9.13 3.44
CA ARG A 209 25.14 -10.46 3.02
C ARG A 209 24.24 -10.42 1.77
N TYR A 210 24.01 -9.23 1.22
CA TYR A 210 23.14 -9.10 0.07
C TYR A 210 23.81 -9.68 -1.19
N HIS A 211 23.15 -10.65 -1.83
CA HIS A 211 23.60 -11.21 -3.11
C HIS A 211 22.59 -10.92 -4.24
N GLN A 212 21.31 -11.12 -3.97
CA GLN A 212 20.25 -10.97 -4.97
C GLN A 212 18.89 -10.76 -4.31
N PRO A 213 17.91 -10.10 -4.99
CA PRO A 213 16.57 -9.86 -4.43
C PRO A 213 15.87 -11.14 -3.98
N ARG A 214 16.06 -12.27 -4.70
CA ARG A 214 15.43 -13.54 -4.36
C ARG A 214 15.76 -14.01 -2.94
N ALA A 215 17.00 -13.82 -2.48
CA ALA A 215 17.41 -14.17 -1.12
C ALA A 215 16.64 -13.37 -0.07
N VAL A 216 16.43 -12.07 -0.32
CA VAL A 216 15.63 -11.19 0.55
C VAL A 216 14.18 -11.69 0.67
N PHE A 217 13.55 -12.05 -0.46
CA PHE A 217 12.19 -12.58 -0.47
C PHE A 217 12.07 -13.92 0.24
N GLN A 218 13.05 -14.81 0.07
CA GLN A 218 13.09 -16.10 0.75
C GLN A 218 13.22 -15.95 2.26
N GLU A 219 14.09 -15.06 2.74
CA GLU A 219 14.26 -14.77 4.16
C GLU A 219 13.01 -14.13 4.75
N SER A 220 12.38 -13.16 4.05
CA SER A 220 11.09 -12.57 4.45
C SER A 220 10.01 -13.65 4.60
N GLN A 221 9.93 -14.58 3.65
CA GLN A 221 8.98 -15.69 3.69
C GLN A 221 9.22 -16.63 4.89
N LEU A 222 10.48 -16.94 5.21
CA LEU A 222 10.84 -17.78 6.36
C LEU A 222 10.43 -17.10 7.67
N LEU A 223 10.76 -15.82 7.84
CA LEU A 223 10.38 -15.03 9.01
C LEU A 223 8.87 -15.00 9.22
N MET A 224 8.11 -14.84 8.13
CA MET A 224 6.66 -14.77 8.21
C MET A 224 5.97 -16.13 8.41
N LYS A 225 6.67 -17.25 8.30
CA LYS A 225 6.08 -18.57 8.50
C LYS A 225 5.47 -18.71 9.89
N GLY A 226 4.17 -18.97 9.95
CA GLY A 226 3.41 -19.05 11.20
C GLY A 226 3.07 -17.71 11.86
N ALA A 227 3.39 -16.57 11.22
CA ALA A 227 3.14 -15.22 11.74
C ALA A 227 2.14 -14.38 10.92
N TYR A 228 1.59 -14.92 9.81
CA TYR A 228 0.65 -14.20 8.94
C TYR A 228 -0.54 -13.61 9.70
N TRP A 229 -1.12 -14.41 10.60
CA TRP A 229 -2.27 -13.96 11.39
C TRP A 229 -1.93 -12.84 12.37
N LYS A 230 -0.71 -12.85 12.94
CA LYS A 230 -0.26 -11.76 13.81
C LYS A 230 -0.08 -10.45 13.02
N ALA A 231 0.51 -10.54 11.83
CA ALA A 231 0.64 -9.39 10.93
C ALA A 231 -0.72 -8.84 10.50
N PHE A 232 -1.65 -9.72 10.12
CA PHE A 232 -3.03 -9.32 9.80
C PHE A 232 -3.72 -8.60 10.96
N CYS A 233 -3.60 -9.12 12.19
CA CYS A 233 -4.18 -8.46 13.35
C CYS A 233 -3.54 -7.11 13.64
N LEU A 234 -2.24 -6.94 13.37
CA LEU A 234 -1.57 -5.66 13.47
C LEU A 234 -2.17 -4.66 12.47
N ASP A 235 -2.32 -5.06 11.21
CA ASP A 235 -2.92 -4.21 10.17
C ASP A 235 -4.40 -3.90 10.47
N LEU A 236 -5.14 -4.87 11.02
CA LEU A 236 -6.53 -4.66 11.46
C LEU A 236 -6.63 -3.63 12.59
N ALA A 237 -5.64 -3.56 13.49
CA ALA A 237 -5.59 -2.53 14.52
C ALA A 237 -5.43 -1.12 13.95
N PHE A 238 -4.78 -1.00 12.79
CA PHE A 238 -4.65 0.27 12.07
C PHE A 238 -5.81 0.57 11.11
N PHE A 239 -6.75 -0.34 10.93
CA PHE A 239 -7.84 -0.20 9.96
C PHE A 239 -8.67 1.08 10.16
N VAL A 240 -9.04 1.39 11.41
CA VAL A 240 -9.77 2.62 11.74
C VAL A 240 -8.95 3.88 11.41
N TRP A 241 -7.65 3.83 11.65
CA TRP A 241 -6.74 4.93 11.31
C TRP A 241 -6.64 5.13 9.79
N PHE A 242 -6.60 4.06 9.00
CA PHE A 242 -6.60 4.14 7.54
C PHE A 242 -7.91 4.70 6.98
N ILE A 243 -9.05 4.36 7.57
CA ILE A 243 -10.33 5.01 7.22
C ILE A 243 -10.26 6.51 7.55
N SER A 244 -9.72 6.88 8.70
CA SER A 244 -9.56 8.29 9.10
C SER A 244 -8.59 9.05 8.18
N GLU A 245 -7.55 8.40 7.65
CA GLU A 245 -6.69 8.97 6.58
C GLU A 245 -7.52 9.35 5.35
N CYS A 246 -8.38 8.45 4.88
CA CYS A 246 -9.25 8.74 3.73
C CYS A 246 -10.20 9.90 4.00
N LEU A 247 -10.82 9.98 5.18
CA LEU A 247 -11.74 11.05 5.57
C LEU A 247 -11.06 12.41 5.70
N THR A 248 -9.78 12.44 6.07
CA THR A 248 -8.98 13.66 6.21
C THR A 248 -8.17 14.00 4.95
N LEU A 249 -8.53 13.45 3.78
CA LEU A 249 -7.78 13.61 2.53
C LEU A 249 -6.28 13.31 2.70
N ASN A 250 -5.95 12.25 3.43
CA ASN A 250 -4.61 11.80 3.79
C ASN A 250 -3.80 12.76 4.70
N LEU A 251 -4.39 13.82 5.25
CA LEU A 251 -3.67 14.69 6.19
C LEU A 251 -3.24 13.95 7.45
N LEU A 252 -4.05 13.02 7.94
CA LEU A 252 -3.73 12.19 9.11
C LEU A 252 -2.56 11.23 8.85
N SER A 253 -2.19 10.98 7.62
CA SER A 253 -1.06 10.10 7.24
C SER A 253 0.29 10.59 7.78
N PHE A 254 0.47 11.92 8.02
CA PHE A 254 1.66 12.43 8.70
C PHE A 254 1.85 11.84 10.11
N TYR A 255 0.76 11.44 10.73
CA TYR A 255 0.75 10.79 12.03
C TYR A 255 0.75 9.26 11.91
N VAL A 256 -0.15 8.71 11.12
CA VAL A 256 -0.46 7.28 11.06
C VAL A 256 0.67 6.48 10.40
N ARG A 257 1.24 6.97 9.29
CA ARG A 257 2.25 6.24 8.54
C ARG A 257 3.55 5.99 9.33
N PRO A 258 4.15 6.98 10.01
CA PRO A 258 5.28 6.72 10.88
C PRO A 258 4.95 5.73 12.00
N TYR A 259 3.80 5.91 12.67
CA TYR A 259 3.36 5.03 13.74
C TYR A 259 3.19 3.57 13.29
N TYR A 260 2.54 3.38 12.15
CA TYR A 260 2.39 2.07 11.54
C TYR A 260 3.74 1.42 11.23
N GLN A 261 4.69 2.18 10.66
CA GLN A 261 6.01 1.64 10.32
C GLN A 261 6.86 1.27 11.54
N ILE A 262 6.79 2.04 12.63
CA ILE A 262 7.44 1.66 13.89
C ILE A 262 6.86 0.32 14.38
N SER A 263 5.54 0.19 14.41
CA SER A 263 4.86 -1.04 14.83
C SER A 263 5.29 -2.24 13.98
N ARG A 264 5.48 -2.05 12.67
CA ARG A 264 5.99 -3.07 11.75
C ARG A 264 7.47 -3.40 12.00
N ALA A 265 8.30 -2.41 12.32
CA ALA A 265 9.71 -2.62 12.66
C ALA A 265 9.88 -3.38 13.98
N ILE A 266 9.09 -3.05 15.01
CA ILE A 266 9.05 -3.79 16.26
C ILE A 266 8.60 -5.24 16.03
N PHE A 267 7.55 -5.43 15.23
CA PHE A 267 7.08 -6.77 14.86
C PHE A 267 8.16 -7.58 14.14
N TYR A 268 8.95 -6.95 13.27
CA TYR A 268 10.08 -7.58 12.61
C TYR A 268 11.15 -8.05 13.60
N GLN A 269 11.48 -7.24 14.61
CA GLN A 269 12.43 -7.61 15.67
C GLN A 269 11.93 -8.82 16.46
N ASP A 270 10.66 -8.83 16.87
CA ASP A 270 10.04 -10.00 17.53
C ASP A 270 10.14 -11.29 16.68
N LEU A 271 10.00 -11.17 15.35
CA LEU A 271 10.12 -12.33 14.45
C LEU A 271 11.55 -12.88 14.41
N LYS A 272 12.55 -12.00 14.40
CA LYS A 272 13.97 -12.40 14.44
C LYS A 272 14.33 -13.10 15.75
N GLU A 273 13.90 -12.56 16.88
CA GLU A 273 14.11 -13.16 18.20
C GLU A 273 13.48 -14.55 18.31
N ARG A 274 12.27 -14.72 17.77
CA ARG A 274 11.62 -16.04 17.72
C ARG A 274 12.41 -17.06 16.89
N LEU A 275 12.96 -16.64 15.76
CA LEU A 275 13.71 -17.52 14.88
C LEU A 275 15.00 -17.95 15.55
N SER A 276 15.75 -17.01 16.15
CA SER A 276 16.99 -17.30 16.88
C SER A 276 16.77 -18.18 18.13
N ALA A 277 15.61 -18.10 18.78
CA ALA A 277 15.27 -18.95 19.93
C ALA A 277 14.82 -20.37 19.53
N SER A 278 14.56 -20.61 18.25
CA SER A 278 14.13 -21.91 17.71
C SER A 278 15.27 -22.74 17.08
N GLU A 279 16.44 -22.13 16.89
CA GLU A 279 17.70 -22.76 16.49
C GLU A 279 18.48 -23.26 17.69
#